data_c27ea8531b34d187cf9ce4c082bc3d44
#
_entry.id   c27ea8531b34d187cf9ce4c082bc3d44
#
_cell.length_a   1.000
_cell.length_b   1.000
_cell.length_c   1.000
_cell.angle_alpha   90.00
_cell.angle_beta   90.00
_cell.angle_gamma   90.00
#
_symmetry.space_group_name_H-M   'P 1'
#
loop_
_entity.id
_entity.type
_entity.pdbx_description
1 polymer ?
#
loop_
_entity_poly.entity_id
_entity_poly.type
_entity_poly.pdbx_seq_one_letter_code
_entity_poly.pdbx_strand_id
1 'polypeptide(L)'
;MRYLLLLLACLSVAPAWGADPLAAGRTAFQRCANCHQVGPGARSNFGPQLNGIVGRRAGPAPDFAYSPALKKAGFVWDEKRLAAFLRDPDAVVPGNKMRFWGLRSERQIADLLAYLRAAKG
;
A
#
# COMPACT_ATOMS: atom_id res chain seq x y z
N MET A 1 -9.89 66.86 19.43
CA MET A 1 -8.84 65.89 19.04
C MET A 1 -9.45 64.49 19.12
N ARG A 2 -9.70 63.88 17.95
CA ARG A 2 -10.32 62.54 17.87
C ARG A 2 -9.20 61.56 17.51
N TYR A 3 -8.84 60.72 18.47
CA TYR A 3 -7.85 59.64 18.25
C TYR A 3 -8.51 58.47 17.57
N LEU A 4 -8.17 58.25 16.32
CA LEU A 4 -8.61 57.11 15.52
C LEU A 4 -7.67 55.92 15.85
N LEU A 5 -8.12 54.98 16.68
CA LEU A 5 -7.42 53.76 16.97
C LEU A 5 -7.58 52.79 15.79
N LEU A 6 -6.56 52.66 14.97
CA LEU A 6 -6.44 51.62 13.95
C LEU A 6 -6.08 50.29 14.62
N LEU A 7 -7.05 49.42 14.78
CA LEU A 7 -6.83 48.01 15.16
C LEU A 7 -6.26 47.27 13.95
N LEU A 8 -4.95 47.01 13.95
CA LEU A 8 -4.34 46.05 13.02
C LEU A 8 -4.76 44.65 13.45
N ALA A 9 -5.70 44.03 12.70
CA ALA A 9 -5.98 42.63 12.80
C ALA A 9 -4.85 41.83 12.14
N CYS A 10 -3.94 41.27 12.95
CA CYS A 10 -2.97 40.27 12.48
C CYS A 10 -3.74 39.00 12.08
N LEU A 11 -3.95 38.79 10.80
CA LEU A 11 -4.37 37.48 10.28
C LEU A 11 -3.16 36.54 10.41
N SER A 12 -3.18 35.70 11.43
CA SER A 12 -2.27 34.57 11.55
C SER A 12 -2.67 33.51 10.51
N VAL A 13 -1.94 33.46 9.40
CA VAL A 13 -2.03 32.35 8.44
C VAL A 13 -1.34 31.15 9.09
N ALA A 14 -2.14 30.24 9.64
CA ALA A 14 -1.61 28.95 10.10
C ALA A 14 -1.06 28.18 8.89
N PRO A 15 0.15 27.58 8.97
CA PRO A 15 0.63 26.73 7.90
C PRO A 15 -0.33 25.55 7.75
N ALA A 16 -0.90 25.39 6.56
CA ALA A 16 -1.63 24.16 6.21
C ALA A 16 -0.59 23.03 6.12
N TRP A 17 -0.44 22.29 7.17
CA TRP A 17 0.32 21.03 7.16
C TRP A 17 -0.44 20.10 6.22
N GLY A 18 0.09 19.90 5.00
CA GLY A 18 -0.53 19.04 3.99
C GLY A 18 -0.76 17.66 4.59
N ALA A 19 -1.96 17.09 4.40
CA ALA A 19 -2.26 15.73 4.81
C ALA A 19 -1.29 14.76 4.11
N ASP A 20 -0.79 13.74 4.85
CA ASP A 20 0.05 12.68 4.27
C ASP A 20 -0.75 11.96 3.17
N PRO A 21 -0.33 12.05 1.89
CA PRO A 21 -1.07 11.45 0.77
C PRO A 21 -1.10 9.91 0.84
N LEU A 22 -0.26 9.30 1.66
CA LEU A 22 -0.19 7.84 1.84
C LEU A 22 -0.90 7.35 3.10
N ALA A 23 -1.48 8.23 3.90
CA ALA A 23 -2.10 7.85 5.18
C ALA A 23 -3.23 6.83 5.02
N ALA A 24 -4.11 7.01 4.03
CA ALA A 24 -5.20 6.08 3.76
C ALA A 24 -4.67 4.70 3.31
N GLY A 25 -3.65 4.66 2.48
CA GLY A 25 -2.99 3.42 2.05
C GLY A 25 -2.27 2.72 3.20
N ARG A 26 -1.61 3.47 4.07
CA ARG A 26 -1.00 2.92 5.29
C ARG A 26 -2.05 2.30 6.21
N THR A 27 -3.20 2.94 6.36
CA THR A 27 -4.32 2.40 7.12
C THR A 27 -4.86 1.12 6.48
N ALA A 28 -5.05 1.10 5.17
CA ALA A 28 -5.48 -0.10 4.45
C ALA A 28 -4.48 -1.26 4.60
N PHE A 29 -3.18 -0.97 4.62
CA PHE A 29 -2.11 -1.95 4.78
C PHE A 29 -2.14 -2.67 6.14
N GLN A 30 -2.79 -2.12 7.16
CA GLN A 30 -2.88 -2.77 8.48
C GLN A 30 -3.50 -4.17 8.39
N ARG A 31 -4.37 -4.42 7.42
CA ARG A 31 -4.94 -5.76 7.15
C ARG A 31 -3.91 -6.76 6.61
N CYS A 32 -2.82 -6.27 6.06
CA CYS A 32 -1.75 -7.04 5.45
C CYS A 32 -0.57 -7.25 6.41
N ALA A 33 -0.43 -6.37 7.40
CA ALA A 33 0.75 -6.23 8.25
C ALA A 33 1.02 -7.45 9.16
N ASN A 34 0.02 -8.29 9.43
CA ASN A 34 0.22 -9.53 10.18
C ASN A 34 1.05 -10.57 9.41
N CYS A 35 1.05 -10.47 8.08
CA CYS A 35 1.72 -11.43 7.20
C CYS A 35 2.84 -10.80 6.37
N HIS A 36 2.71 -9.53 6.01
CA HIS A 36 3.61 -8.83 5.10
C HIS A 36 4.30 -7.65 5.77
N GLN A 37 5.53 -7.39 5.35
CA GLN A 37 6.31 -6.24 5.77
C GLN A 37 6.69 -5.37 4.56
N VAL A 38 6.84 -4.08 4.80
CA VAL A 38 7.37 -3.10 3.84
C VAL A 38 8.33 -2.15 4.55
N GLY A 39 9.15 -1.46 3.78
CA GLY A 39 10.11 -0.48 4.29
C GLY A 39 11.49 -1.03 4.52
N PRO A 40 12.42 -0.21 5.07
CA PRO A 40 13.78 -0.62 5.37
C PRO A 40 13.82 -1.83 6.31
N GLY A 41 14.61 -2.85 5.97
CA GLY A 41 14.74 -4.05 6.78
C GLY A 41 13.56 -5.02 6.74
N ALA A 42 12.58 -4.80 5.85
CA ALA A 42 11.44 -5.70 5.69
C ALA A 42 11.90 -7.11 5.32
N ARG A 43 11.31 -8.09 5.98
CA ARG A 43 11.55 -9.51 5.78
C ARG A 43 10.27 -10.24 5.46
N SER A 44 10.38 -11.36 4.77
CA SER A 44 9.28 -12.30 4.61
C SER A 44 8.98 -13.01 5.94
N ASN A 45 7.70 -13.28 6.16
CA ASN A 45 7.20 -13.98 7.34
C ASN A 45 6.11 -14.97 6.90
N PHE A 46 4.88 -14.84 7.35
CA PHE A 46 3.74 -15.63 6.84
C PHE A 46 3.44 -15.33 5.37
N GLY A 47 3.78 -14.12 4.91
CA GLY A 47 3.78 -13.72 3.52
C GLY A 47 5.12 -13.12 3.11
N PRO A 48 5.38 -12.97 1.79
CA PRO A 48 6.61 -12.33 1.32
C PRO A 48 6.63 -10.84 1.70
N GLN A 49 7.84 -10.29 1.89
CA GLN A 49 8.00 -8.85 1.99
C GLN A 49 7.55 -8.19 0.66
N LEU A 50 6.99 -7.00 0.73
CA LEU A 50 6.32 -6.36 -0.40
C LEU A 50 7.05 -5.12 -0.95
N ASN A 51 8.31 -4.88 -0.56
CA ASN A 51 9.09 -3.80 -1.13
C ASN A 51 9.20 -3.94 -2.65
N GLY A 52 8.89 -2.86 -3.37
CA GLY A 52 8.94 -2.84 -4.82
C GLY A 52 8.00 -3.83 -5.50
N ILE A 53 6.90 -4.22 -4.86
CA ILE A 53 5.97 -5.21 -5.41
C ILE A 53 5.36 -4.77 -6.74
N VAL A 54 5.10 -3.48 -6.92
CA VAL A 54 4.68 -2.93 -8.21
C VAL A 54 5.84 -3.02 -9.20
N GLY A 55 5.68 -3.81 -10.23
CA GLY A 55 6.73 -4.09 -11.22
C GLY A 55 7.62 -5.28 -10.88
N ARG A 56 7.41 -5.94 -9.74
CA ARG A 56 8.15 -7.14 -9.35
C ARG A 56 7.57 -8.39 -9.99
N ARG A 57 8.46 -9.29 -10.41
CA ARG A 57 8.05 -10.61 -10.90
C ARG A 57 7.35 -11.41 -9.80
N ALA A 58 6.32 -12.18 -10.14
CA ALA A 58 5.65 -13.04 -9.20
C ALA A 58 6.56 -14.21 -8.76
N GLY A 59 6.65 -14.46 -7.46
CA GLY A 59 7.27 -15.64 -6.89
C GLY A 59 8.80 -15.70 -6.69
N PRO A 60 9.61 -14.63 -6.87
CA PRO A 60 11.06 -14.79 -6.82
C PRO A 60 11.74 -14.38 -5.51
N ALA A 61 11.04 -13.93 -4.47
CA ALA A 61 11.73 -13.56 -3.24
C ALA A 61 12.41 -14.79 -2.61
N PRO A 62 13.75 -14.75 -2.39
CA PRO A 62 14.51 -15.93 -1.99
C PRO A 62 14.23 -16.38 -0.56
N ASP A 63 13.65 -15.50 0.26
CA ASP A 63 13.36 -15.73 1.68
C ASP A 63 11.92 -16.18 1.94
N PHE A 64 11.17 -16.55 0.88
CA PHE A 64 9.79 -16.98 1.02
C PHE A 64 9.45 -18.23 0.19
N ALA A 65 8.76 -19.18 0.82
CA ALA A 65 8.29 -20.40 0.17
C ALA A 65 6.90 -20.16 -0.47
N TYR A 66 6.89 -19.73 -1.72
CA TYR A 66 5.66 -19.51 -2.48
C TYR A 66 4.88 -20.79 -2.77
N SER A 67 3.56 -20.64 -2.98
CA SER A 67 2.76 -21.73 -3.54
C SER A 67 3.27 -22.15 -4.93
N PRO A 68 3.06 -23.40 -5.34
CA PRO A 68 3.34 -23.81 -6.72
C PRO A 68 2.66 -22.93 -7.76
N ALA A 69 1.43 -22.48 -7.47
CA ALA A 69 0.68 -21.59 -8.34
C ALA A 69 1.41 -20.25 -8.57
N LEU A 70 1.91 -19.60 -7.50
CA LEU A 70 2.68 -18.37 -7.63
C LEU A 70 4.03 -18.56 -8.29
N LYS A 71 4.72 -19.67 -8.02
CA LYS A 71 5.98 -20.01 -8.70
C LYS A 71 5.81 -20.15 -10.20
N LYS A 72 4.68 -20.69 -10.65
CA LYS A 72 4.37 -20.93 -12.07
C LYS A 72 3.69 -19.73 -12.75
N ALA A 73 3.29 -18.72 -11.99
CA ALA A 73 2.49 -17.61 -12.50
C ALA A 73 3.16 -16.85 -13.67
N GLY A 74 4.50 -16.67 -13.63
CA GLY A 74 5.30 -16.19 -14.75
C GLY A 74 5.05 -14.75 -15.17
N PHE A 75 4.27 -13.98 -14.41
CA PHE A 75 3.94 -12.60 -14.71
C PHE A 75 4.67 -11.60 -13.81
N VAL A 76 4.60 -10.34 -14.18
CA VAL A 76 5.01 -9.20 -13.36
C VAL A 76 3.77 -8.62 -12.67
N TRP A 77 3.91 -8.23 -11.42
CA TRP A 77 2.89 -7.53 -10.65
C TRP A 77 2.78 -6.07 -11.13
N ASP A 78 2.05 -5.83 -12.20
CA ASP A 78 1.62 -4.48 -12.56
C ASP A 78 0.45 -4.02 -11.68
N GLU A 79 0.15 -2.72 -11.70
CA GLU A 79 -0.93 -2.17 -10.85
C GLU A 79 -2.30 -2.79 -11.16
N LYS A 80 -2.59 -3.05 -12.43
CA LYS A 80 -3.87 -3.64 -12.85
C LYS A 80 -4.03 -5.04 -12.26
N ARG A 81 -2.98 -5.84 -12.35
CA ARG A 81 -2.97 -7.21 -11.81
C ARG A 81 -2.99 -7.24 -10.29
N LEU A 82 -2.26 -6.34 -9.64
CA LEU A 82 -2.31 -6.17 -8.19
C LEU A 82 -3.70 -5.74 -7.73
N ALA A 83 -4.34 -4.79 -8.41
CA ALA A 83 -5.72 -4.40 -8.09
C ALA A 83 -6.69 -5.58 -8.19
N ALA A 84 -6.60 -6.35 -9.26
CA ALA A 84 -7.41 -7.55 -9.44
C ALA A 84 -7.15 -8.60 -8.34
N PHE A 85 -5.88 -8.84 -8.00
CA PHE A 85 -5.49 -9.77 -6.94
C PHE A 85 -5.97 -9.32 -5.56
N LEU A 86 -5.86 -8.03 -5.25
CA LEU A 86 -6.37 -7.48 -3.99
C LEU A 86 -7.89 -7.56 -3.88
N ARG A 87 -8.58 -7.53 -5.01
CA ARG A 87 -10.04 -7.70 -5.08
C ARG A 87 -10.46 -9.16 -4.87
N ASP A 88 -9.77 -10.07 -5.53
CA ASP A 88 -10.03 -11.49 -5.46
C ASP A 88 -8.74 -12.29 -5.76
N PRO A 89 -7.97 -12.67 -4.73
CA PRO A 89 -6.72 -13.39 -4.92
C PRO A 89 -6.89 -14.73 -5.67
N ASP A 90 -7.95 -15.45 -5.39
CA ASP A 90 -8.17 -16.78 -5.99
C ASP A 90 -8.57 -16.68 -7.46
N ALA A 91 -9.22 -15.61 -7.87
CA ALA A 91 -9.53 -15.37 -9.29
C ALA A 91 -8.27 -15.11 -10.12
N VAL A 92 -7.26 -14.47 -9.56
CA VAL A 92 -6.02 -14.13 -10.27
C VAL A 92 -4.98 -15.24 -10.20
N VAL A 93 -4.83 -15.86 -9.04
CA VAL A 93 -3.89 -16.97 -8.81
C VAL A 93 -4.60 -18.09 -8.07
N PRO A 94 -5.38 -18.91 -8.78
CA PRO A 94 -5.98 -20.12 -8.17
C PRO A 94 -4.91 -21.00 -7.55
N GLY A 95 -5.12 -21.43 -6.31
CA GLY A 95 -4.16 -22.25 -5.57
C GLY A 95 -3.07 -21.46 -4.85
N ASN A 96 -3.19 -20.13 -4.76
CA ASN A 96 -2.33 -19.33 -3.88
C ASN A 96 -2.57 -19.71 -2.41
N LYS A 97 -1.57 -19.39 -1.56
CA LYS A 97 -1.62 -19.70 -0.11
C LYS A 97 -2.09 -18.54 0.75
N MET A 98 -2.35 -17.39 0.16
CA MET A 98 -2.72 -16.17 0.89
C MET A 98 -4.14 -16.31 1.45
N ARG A 99 -4.27 -16.26 2.78
CA ARG A 99 -5.56 -16.32 3.46
C ARG A 99 -6.16 -14.93 3.57
N PHE A 100 -6.70 -14.46 2.47
CA PHE A 100 -7.30 -13.14 2.35
C PHE A 100 -8.47 -13.16 1.38
N TRP A 101 -9.62 -12.64 1.81
CA TRP A 101 -10.87 -12.71 1.06
C TRP A 101 -11.05 -11.59 0.04
N GLY A 102 -10.10 -10.67 -0.03
CA GLY A 102 -10.15 -9.53 -0.93
C GLY A 102 -10.72 -8.25 -0.30
N LEU A 103 -10.43 -7.14 -0.97
CA LEU A 103 -10.97 -5.81 -0.68
C LEU A 103 -12.14 -5.53 -1.62
N ARG A 104 -13.26 -5.07 -1.08
CA ARG A 104 -14.46 -4.71 -1.87
C ARG A 104 -14.48 -3.26 -2.32
N SER A 105 -13.75 -2.38 -1.65
CA SER A 105 -13.69 -0.97 -1.95
C SER A 105 -12.59 -0.66 -2.96
N GLU A 106 -12.96 -0.19 -4.14
CA GLU A 106 -12.01 0.28 -5.16
C GLU A 106 -11.16 1.45 -4.64
N ARG A 107 -11.72 2.29 -3.79
CA ARG A 107 -10.98 3.38 -3.14
C ARG A 107 -9.88 2.83 -2.24
N GLN A 108 -10.18 1.85 -1.40
CA GLN A 108 -9.18 1.22 -0.55
C GLN A 108 -8.09 0.53 -1.36
N ILE A 109 -8.45 -0.12 -2.47
CA ILE A 109 -7.47 -0.74 -3.38
C ILE A 109 -6.54 0.33 -3.96
N ALA A 110 -7.09 1.44 -4.44
CA ALA A 110 -6.29 2.54 -5.00
C ALA A 110 -5.35 3.16 -3.96
N ASP A 111 -5.84 3.40 -2.76
CA ASP A 111 -5.05 3.96 -1.64
C ASP A 111 -3.92 2.99 -1.23
N LEU A 112 -4.22 1.70 -1.14
CA LEU A 112 -3.23 0.66 -0.83
C LEU A 112 -2.16 0.54 -1.92
N LEU A 113 -2.54 0.59 -3.20
CA LEU A 113 -1.59 0.56 -4.31
C LEU A 113 -0.66 1.78 -4.30
N ALA A 114 -1.17 2.96 -3.98
CA ALA A 114 -0.34 4.16 -3.82
C ALA A 114 0.71 3.97 -2.71
N TYR A 115 0.31 3.41 -1.59
CA TYR A 115 1.21 3.08 -0.48
C TYR A 115 2.26 2.03 -0.87
N LEU A 116 1.85 0.95 -1.51
CA LEU A 116 2.77 -0.12 -1.97
C LEU A 116 3.74 0.37 -3.05
N ARG A 117 3.30 1.27 -3.94
CA ARG A 117 4.16 1.87 -4.96
C ARG A 117 5.30 2.67 -4.34
N ALA A 118 5.05 3.32 -3.22
CA ALA A 118 6.04 4.10 -2.49
C ALA A 118 6.93 3.23 -1.58
N ALA A 119 6.55 1.99 -1.27
CA ALA A 119 7.26 1.11 -0.36
C ALA A 119 8.55 0.57 -1.00
N LYS A 120 9.67 0.99 -0.44
CA LYS A 120 11.02 0.59 -0.89
C LYS A 120 11.85 0.18 0.34
N GLY A 121 12.76 -0.75 0.13
CA GLY A 121 13.75 -1.14 1.11
C GLY A 121 14.98 -0.26 1.06
#